data_868f8c35c2d999e6a117e6ba1bc976fa
#
_entry.id   868f8c35c2d999e6a117e6ba1bc976fa
#
_cell.length_a   1.000
_cell.length_b   1.000
_cell.length_c   1.000
_cell.angle_alpha   90.00
_cell.angle_beta   90.00
_cell.angle_gamma   90.00
#
_symmetry.space_group_name_H-M   'P 1'
#
loop_
_entity.id
_entity.type
_entity.pdbx_description
1 polymer ?
#
loop_
_entity_poly.entity_id
_entity_poly.type
_entity_poly.pdbx_seq_one_letter_code
_entity_poly.pdbx_strand_id
1 'polypeptide(L)'
;HEIYQEGTRWPPTKIYENFDPRKDVIEILRRNSRFGHGLVGDMNAQVAACRTGEKRLQALLERFGYDTVLAARDEIFRQSEQLEREAVAAIPDGVYTSEGFLDNDGLGTGPIAVKVKVIMEGDQMTVDLDGSAEQTRGPVNCGFPQTISAVRVAFKLLVNPDRPVDGGTFKTLTVKAPERSIFHAQEPAACQWYFSSLGLLIDLIPRALAPALPDKVAGAHYGDSMVIYVSATDTRNGDIPFL
;
A
#
# COMPACT_ATOMS: atom_id res chain seq x y z
N HIS A 1 13.32 14.25 12.87
CA HIS A 1 11.96 13.70 12.93
C HIS A 1 12.04 12.20 13.07
N GLU A 2 11.20 11.61 13.89
CA GLU A 2 11.20 10.20 14.20
C GLU A 2 9.77 9.66 14.23
N ILE A 3 9.59 8.37 14.00
CA ILE A 3 8.29 7.69 14.02
C ILE A 3 7.50 7.95 15.33
N TYR A 4 8.19 8.18 16.44
CA TYR A 4 7.58 8.51 17.73
C TYR A 4 6.85 9.86 17.77
N GLN A 5 7.11 10.75 16.81
CA GLN A 5 6.48 12.05 16.66
C GLN A 5 5.24 12.01 15.74
N GLU A 6 4.99 10.86 15.10
CA GLU A 6 3.91 10.69 14.12
C GLU A 6 2.59 10.21 14.73
N GLY A 7 2.52 10.10 16.04
CA GLY A 7 1.31 9.74 16.77
C GLY A 7 1.50 8.57 17.74
N THR A 8 0.39 8.05 18.26
CA THR A 8 0.39 6.97 19.22
C THR A 8 0.63 5.63 18.53
N ARG A 9 1.67 4.92 18.92
CA ARG A 9 2.00 3.59 18.41
C ARG A 9 1.31 2.51 19.23
N TRP A 10 0.59 1.63 18.56
CA TRP A 10 -0.16 0.56 19.18
C TRP A 10 0.41 -0.80 18.77
N PRO A 11 0.71 -1.69 19.72
CA PRO A 11 0.93 -3.09 19.40
C PRO A 11 -0.39 -3.73 18.95
N PRO A 12 -0.39 -4.94 18.40
CA PRO A 12 -1.62 -5.68 18.14
C PRO A 12 -2.49 -5.74 19.39
N THR A 13 -3.59 -5.00 19.38
CA THR A 13 -4.47 -4.80 20.53
C THR A 13 -5.91 -5.12 20.14
N LYS A 14 -6.60 -5.92 20.94
CA LYS A 14 -8.03 -6.16 20.75
C LYS A 14 -8.80 -4.88 21.05
N ILE A 15 -9.50 -4.35 20.04
CA ILE A 15 -10.39 -3.18 20.16
C ILE A 15 -11.82 -3.63 20.43
N TYR A 16 -12.19 -4.78 19.88
CA TYR A 16 -13.47 -5.45 20.11
C TYR A 16 -13.22 -6.90 20.54
N GLU A 17 -14.08 -7.42 21.39
CA GLU A 17 -14.07 -8.83 21.80
C GLU A 17 -15.50 -9.37 21.69
N ASN A 18 -15.69 -10.45 20.91
CA ASN A 18 -17.02 -10.97 20.56
C ASN A 18 -17.96 -9.88 20.01
N PHE A 19 -17.43 -8.96 19.22
CA PHE A 19 -18.11 -7.77 18.71
C PHE A 19 -18.53 -6.73 19.76
N ASP A 20 -18.16 -6.90 21.02
CA ASP A 20 -18.35 -5.88 22.04
C ASP A 20 -17.14 -4.96 22.12
N PRO A 21 -17.34 -3.64 22.14
CA PRO A 21 -16.24 -2.68 22.17
C PRO A 21 -15.51 -2.70 23.53
N ARG A 22 -14.18 -2.74 23.47
CA ARG A 22 -13.31 -2.47 24.62
C ARG A 22 -13.33 -0.98 24.91
N LYS A 23 -14.24 -0.57 25.82
CA LYS A 23 -14.49 0.85 26.13
C LYS A 23 -13.26 1.61 26.58
N ASP A 24 -12.38 0.97 27.34
CA ASP A 24 -11.10 1.50 27.81
C ASP A 24 -10.18 1.83 26.62
N VAL A 25 -10.02 0.91 25.69
CA VAL A 25 -9.17 1.09 24.48
C VAL A 25 -9.75 2.16 23.57
N ILE A 26 -11.05 2.13 23.31
CA ILE A 26 -11.73 3.11 22.47
C ILE A 26 -11.63 4.52 23.05
N GLU A 27 -11.77 4.67 24.38
CA GLU A 27 -11.65 5.97 25.02
C GLU A 27 -10.22 6.51 24.97
N ILE A 28 -9.20 5.67 25.10
CA ILE A 28 -7.80 6.07 24.92
C ILE A 28 -7.59 6.58 23.48
N LEU A 29 -8.04 5.84 22.47
CA LEU A 29 -7.92 6.25 21.06
C LEU A 29 -8.65 7.57 20.80
N ARG A 30 -9.89 7.70 21.31
CA ARG A 30 -10.70 8.90 21.17
C ARG A 30 -10.03 10.14 21.75
N ARG A 31 -9.42 10.03 22.94
CA ARG A 31 -8.75 11.15 23.62
C ARG A 31 -7.40 11.53 23.00
N ASN A 32 -6.77 10.62 22.26
CA ASN A 32 -5.51 10.88 21.58
C ASN A 32 -5.69 11.39 20.13
N SER A 33 -6.91 11.69 19.73
CA SER A 33 -7.21 12.26 18.42
C SER A 33 -7.99 13.58 18.56
N ARG A 34 -7.64 14.59 17.76
CA ARG A 34 -8.44 15.81 17.62
C ARG A 34 -9.81 15.52 17.00
N PHE A 35 -9.91 14.45 16.21
CA PHE A 35 -11.13 13.95 15.54
C PHE A 35 -11.66 12.69 16.21
N GLY A 36 -11.59 12.61 17.54
CA GLY A 36 -11.91 11.40 18.29
C GLY A 36 -13.27 10.78 17.98
N HIS A 37 -14.30 11.58 17.71
CA HIS A 37 -15.62 11.06 17.30
C HIS A 37 -15.59 10.45 15.89
N GLY A 38 -14.95 11.13 14.92
CA GLY A 38 -14.74 10.61 13.57
C GLY A 38 -13.95 9.31 13.58
N LEU A 39 -12.83 9.27 14.31
CA LEU A 39 -12.02 8.06 14.47
C LEU A 39 -12.83 6.86 14.99
N VAL A 40 -13.67 7.07 16.03
CA VAL A 40 -14.55 6.01 16.55
C VAL A 40 -15.61 5.60 15.51
N GLY A 41 -16.11 6.54 14.72
CA GLY A 41 -17.02 6.27 13.59
C GLY A 41 -16.37 5.35 12.55
N ASP A 42 -15.14 5.64 12.14
CA ASP A 42 -14.37 4.82 11.19
C ASP A 42 -14.08 3.42 11.74
N MET A 43 -13.72 3.31 13.01
CA MET A 43 -13.53 2.01 13.67
C MET A 43 -14.81 1.18 13.69
N ASN A 44 -15.96 1.80 14.01
CA ASN A 44 -17.25 1.13 13.96
C ASN A 44 -17.60 0.65 12.54
N ALA A 45 -17.29 1.45 11.51
CA ALA A 45 -17.49 1.06 10.12
C ALA A 45 -16.63 -0.15 9.72
N GLN A 46 -15.37 -0.20 10.15
CA GLN A 46 -14.49 -1.36 9.94
C GLN A 46 -15.05 -2.63 10.61
N VAL A 47 -15.53 -2.53 11.85
CA VAL A 47 -16.18 -3.66 12.55
C VAL A 47 -17.47 -4.10 11.86
N ALA A 48 -18.28 -3.16 11.38
CA ALA A 48 -19.50 -3.48 10.61
C ALA A 48 -19.15 -4.21 9.30
N ALA A 49 -18.06 -3.83 8.63
CA ALA A 49 -17.56 -4.52 7.45
C ALA A 49 -17.13 -5.96 7.78
N CYS A 50 -16.41 -6.18 8.89
CA CYS A 50 -16.06 -7.52 9.35
C CYS A 50 -17.27 -8.40 9.63
N ARG A 51 -18.29 -7.87 10.33
CA ARG A 51 -19.56 -8.58 10.59
C ARG A 51 -20.30 -8.95 9.30
N THR A 52 -20.30 -8.05 8.33
CA THR A 52 -20.92 -8.30 7.02
C THR A 52 -20.16 -9.40 6.27
N GLY A 53 -18.84 -9.37 6.30
CA GLY A 53 -17.99 -10.39 5.69
C GLY A 53 -18.22 -11.77 6.32
N GLU A 54 -18.23 -11.84 7.65
CA GLU A 54 -18.53 -13.07 8.41
C GLU A 54 -19.88 -13.66 8.01
N LYS A 55 -20.94 -12.86 8.07
CA LYS A 55 -22.29 -13.30 7.71
C LYS A 55 -22.39 -13.84 6.28
N ARG A 56 -21.73 -13.17 5.33
CA ARG A 56 -21.72 -13.60 3.92
C ARG A 56 -20.93 -14.89 3.73
N LEU A 57 -19.80 -15.02 4.41
CA LEU A 57 -18.99 -16.24 4.35
C LEU A 57 -19.76 -17.42 4.97
N GLN A 58 -20.39 -17.23 6.13
CA GLN A 58 -21.25 -18.26 6.75
C GLN A 58 -22.35 -18.72 5.81
N ALA A 59 -23.05 -17.80 5.13
CA ALA A 59 -24.07 -18.15 4.15
C ALA A 59 -23.53 -18.97 2.96
N LEU A 60 -22.31 -18.71 2.51
CA LEU A 60 -21.65 -19.54 1.49
C LEU A 60 -21.33 -20.95 2.02
N LEU A 61 -20.79 -21.02 3.25
CA LEU A 61 -20.49 -22.30 3.91
C LEU A 61 -21.74 -23.15 4.16
N GLU A 62 -22.84 -22.52 4.58
CA GLU A 62 -24.13 -23.20 4.76
C GLU A 62 -24.71 -23.71 3.44
N ARG A 63 -24.56 -22.94 2.36
CA ARG A 63 -25.09 -23.29 1.03
C ARG A 63 -24.31 -24.36 0.33
N PHE A 64 -23.00 -24.33 0.39
CA PHE A 64 -22.10 -25.14 -0.44
C PHE A 64 -21.25 -26.15 0.33
N GLY A 65 -21.19 -26.03 1.66
CA GLY A 65 -20.29 -26.80 2.51
C GLY A 65 -18.87 -26.26 2.54
N TYR A 66 -18.18 -26.53 3.64
CA TYR A 66 -16.83 -26.04 3.93
C TYR A 66 -15.82 -26.46 2.85
N ASP A 67 -15.76 -27.76 2.53
CA ASP A 67 -14.77 -28.30 1.57
C ASP A 67 -14.97 -27.73 0.17
N THR A 68 -16.21 -27.54 -0.26
CA THR A 68 -16.52 -26.96 -1.59
C THR A 68 -16.08 -25.51 -1.66
N VAL A 69 -16.34 -24.72 -0.61
CA VAL A 69 -15.92 -23.31 -0.59
C VAL A 69 -14.40 -23.18 -0.60
N LEU A 70 -13.68 -24.01 0.15
CA LEU A 70 -12.22 -23.99 0.13
C LEU A 70 -11.65 -24.44 -1.23
N ALA A 71 -12.18 -25.52 -1.80
CA ALA A 71 -11.76 -25.98 -3.12
C ALA A 71 -12.00 -24.91 -4.21
N ALA A 72 -13.15 -24.23 -4.18
CA ALA A 72 -13.45 -23.13 -5.09
C ALA A 72 -12.49 -21.96 -4.93
N ARG A 73 -12.13 -21.57 -3.69
CA ARG A 73 -11.12 -20.55 -3.41
C ARG A 73 -9.77 -20.94 -4.01
N ASP A 74 -9.33 -22.16 -3.76
CA ASP A 74 -8.01 -22.63 -4.23
C ASP A 74 -7.95 -22.69 -5.75
N GLU A 75 -9.07 -23.07 -6.40
CA GLU A 75 -9.17 -23.07 -7.86
C GLU A 75 -9.16 -21.64 -8.43
N ILE A 76 -9.85 -20.68 -7.80
CA ILE A 76 -9.80 -19.27 -8.19
C ILE A 76 -8.34 -18.76 -8.12
N PHE A 77 -7.64 -19.03 -7.03
CA PHE A 77 -6.24 -18.61 -6.87
C PHE A 77 -5.32 -19.26 -7.91
N ARG A 78 -5.53 -20.54 -8.20
CA ARG A 78 -4.77 -21.26 -9.23
C ARG A 78 -5.00 -20.67 -10.62
N GLN A 79 -6.26 -20.37 -10.97
CA GLN A 79 -6.59 -19.75 -12.26
C GLN A 79 -5.99 -18.34 -12.39
N SER A 80 -6.10 -17.53 -11.34
CA SER A 80 -5.50 -16.18 -11.32
C SER A 80 -3.98 -16.27 -11.45
N GLU A 81 -3.31 -17.14 -10.71
CA GLU A 81 -1.86 -17.34 -10.82
C GLU A 81 -1.46 -17.72 -12.25
N GLN A 82 -2.17 -18.65 -12.87
CA GLN A 82 -1.86 -19.07 -14.24
C GLN A 82 -2.01 -17.92 -15.23
N LEU A 83 -3.09 -17.16 -15.16
CA LEU A 83 -3.32 -16.00 -16.04
C LEU A 83 -2.25 -14.92 -15.89
N GLU A 84 -1.82 -14.66 -14.65
CA GLU A 84 -0.75 -13.69 -14.41
C GLU A 84 0.61 -14.23 -14.90
N ARG A 85 0.91 -15.53 -14.75
CA ARG A 85 2.12 -16.17 -15.31
C ARG A 85 2.17 -16.05 -16.83
N GLU A 86 1.06 -16.34 -17.51
CA GLU A 86 0.96 -16.23 -18.96
C GLU A 86 1.19 -14.77 -19.42
N ALA A 87 0.63 -13.79 -18.70
CA ALA A 87 0.78 -12.39 -19.03
C ALA A 87 2.20 -11.87 -18.74
N VAL A 88 2.85 -12.34 -17.68
CA VAL A 88 4.25 -12.02 -17.36
C VAL A 88 5.19 -12.66 -18.38
N ALA A 89 4.97 -13.93 -18.76
CA ALA A 89 5.77 -14.63 -19.78
C ALA A 89 5.67 -14.00 -21.18
N ALA A 90 4.64 -13.20 -21.44
CA ALA A 90 4.53 -12.46 -22.69
C ALA A 90 5.40 -11.18 -22.74
N ILE A 91 5.99 -10.77 -21.60
CA ILE A 91 6.94 -9.66 -21.54
C ILE A 91 8.35 -10.21 -21.83
N PRO A 92 9.11 -9.61 -22.75
CA PRO A 92 10.44 -10.11 -23.06
C PRO A 92 11.34 -10.22 -21.83
N ASP A 93 12.10 -11.32 -21.73
CA ASP A 93 13.13 -11.49 -20.70
C ASP A 93 14.16 -10.39 -20.77
N GLY A 94 14.65 -9.95 -19.61
CA GLY A 94 15.65 -8.92 -19.55
C GLY A 94 15.71 -8.19 -18.21
N VAL A 95 16.62 -7.24 -18.14
CA VAL A 95 16.79 -6.34 -17.02
C VAL A 95 16.48 -4.92 -17.49
N TYR A 96 15.45 -4.35 -16.90
CA TYR A 96 14.94 -3.02 -17.23
C TYR A 96 15.18 -2.09 -16.05
N THR A 97 15.68 -0.90 -16.29
CA THR A 97 16.04 0.02 -15.21
C THR A 97 15.45 1.41 -15.41
N SER A 98 15.15 2.06 -14.32
CA SER A 98 14.82 3.48 -14.29
C SER A 98 15.30 4.11 -13.00
N GLU A 99 15.43 5.42 -13.00
CA GLU A 99 15.79 6.19 -11.82
C GLU A 99 15.04 7.51 -11.77
N GLY A 100 14.85 8.02 -10.57
CA GLY A 100 14.23 9.29 -10.29
C GLY A 100 14.68 9.82 -8.93
N PHE A 101 14.16 10.98 -8.56
CA PHE A 101 14.55 11.65 -7.33
C PHE A 101 13.31 12.27 -6.67
N LEU A 102 13.28 12.21 -5.34
CA LEU A 102 12.49 13.16 -4.56
C LEU A 102 13.35 14.41 -4.32
N ASP A 103 12.75 15.58 -4.36
CA ASP A 103 13.47 16.84 -4.23
C ASP A 103 14.18 16.93 -2.88
N ASN A 104 13.47 16.61 -1.80
CA ASN A 104 14.03 16.57 -0.45
C ASN A 104 13.14 15.79 0.52
N ASP A 105 13.60 15.60 1.75
CA ASP A 105 12.90 14.89 2.83
C ASP A 105 12.04 15.80 3.72
N GLY A 106 11.87 17.07 3.37
CA GLY A 106 11.19 18.06 4.20
C GLY A 106 12.06 18.64 5.33
N LEU A 107 13.27 18.14 5.55
CA LEU A 107 14.24 18.62 6.54
C LEU A 107 15.56 19.09 5.89
N GLY A 108 15.57 19.21 4.57
CA GLY A 108 16.71 19.73 3.81
C GLY A 108 17.69 18.68 3.30
N THR A 109 17.41 17.40 3.48
CA THR A 109 18.18 16.32 2.86
C THR A 109 17.61 16.04 1.47
N GLY A 110 18.41 16.13 0.43
CA GLY A 110 18.03 15.84 -0.95
C GLY A 110 19.05 16.32 -1.96
N PRO A 111 18.88 15.95 -3.24
CA PRO A 111 17.85 15.05 -3.78
C PRO A 111 18.02 13.60 -3.29
N ILE A 112 16.89 12.90 -3.16
CA ILE A 112 16.84 11.51 -2.65
C ILE A 112 16.67 10.58 -3.84
N ALA A 113 17.68 9.80 -4.13
CA ALA A 113 17.69 8.91 -5.28
C ALA A 113 16.77 7.70 -5.09
N VAL A 114 15.97 7.41 -6.12
CA VAL A 114 15.18 6.18 -6.25
C VAL A 114 15.64 5.44 -7.49
N LYS A 115 16.07 4.20 -7.30
CA LYS A 115 16.48 3.31 -8.40
C LYS A 115 15.58 2.09 -8.44
N VAL A 116 15.16 1.75 -9.64
CA VAL A 116 14.32 0.60 -9.91
C VAL A 116 14.98 -0.29 -10.94
N LYS A 117 15.09 -1.57 -10.62
CA LYS A 117 15.49 -2.63 -11.52
C LYS A 117 14.38 -3.66 -11.60
N VAL A 118 13.81 -3.84 -12.76
CA VAL A 118 12.81 -4.88 -13.04
C VAL A 118 13.49 -6.00 -13.82
N ILE A 119 13.47 -7.19 -13.26
CA ILE A 119 14.06 -8.39 -13.86
C ILE A 119 12.93 -9.29 -14.31
N MET A 120 12.88 -9.57 -15.61
CA MET A 120 11.95 -10.50 -16.24
C MET A 120 12.67 -11.79 -16.57
N GLU A 121 12.22 -12.91 -16.00
CA GLU A 121 12.74 -14.26 -16.24
C GLU A 121 11.58 -15.24 -16.40
N GLY A 122 11.28 -15.59 -17.66
CA GLY A 122 10.16 -16.47 -18.00
C GLY A 122 8.84 -15.92 -17.48
N ASP A 123 8.22 -16.61 -16.52
CA ASP A 123 6.94 -16.22 -15.91
C ASP A 123 7.07 -15.46 -14.57
N GLN A 124 8.28 -14.95 -14.28
CA GLN A 124 8.60 -14.28 -13.02
C GLN A 124 9.02 -12.83 -13.26
N MET A 125 8.52 -11.93 -12.41
CA MET A 125 8.94 -10.53 -12.33
C MET A 125 9.57 -10.28 -10.96
N THR A 126 10.79 -9.77 -10.94
CA THR A 126 11.42 -9.26 -9.71
C THR A 126 11.60 -7.76 -9.82
N VAL A 127 11.10 -7.01 -8.84
CA VAL A 127 11.40 -5.59 -8.67
C VAL A 127 12.42 -5.44 -7.56
N ASP A 128 13.60 -4.98 -7.93
CA ASP A 128 14.74 -4.79 -7.04
C ASP A 128 15.02 -3.29 -6.90
N LEU A 129 15.01 -2.80 -5.67
CA LEU A 129 15.18 -1.40 -5.31
C LEU A 129 16.58 -1.11 -4.75
N ASP A 130 17.53 -2.05 -4.94
CA ASP A 130 18.93 -1.86 -4.55
C ASP A 130 19.54 -0.65 -5.26
N GLY A 131 20.33 0.12 -4.51
CA GLY A 131 20.91 1.38 -4.95
C GLY A 131 20.02 2.61 -4.80
N SER A 132 18.78 2.45 -4.29
CA SER A 132 17.99 3.58 -3.79
C SER A 132 18.63 4.14 -2.51
N ALA A 133 18.30 5.39 -2.19
CA ALA A 133 18.86 6.08 -1.02
C ALA A 133 18.60 5.33 0.30
N GLU A 134 19.50 5.51 1.26
CA GLU A 134 19.28 5.12 2.64
C GLU A 134 18.07 5.88 3.23
N GLN A 135 17.48 5.34 4.30
CA GLN A 135 16.41 6.03 5.02
C GLN A 135 16.86 7.41 5.49
N THR A 136 15.98 8.39 5.32
CA THR A 136 16.25 9.79 5.63
C THR A 136 15.74 10.16 7.02
N ARG A 137 16.16 11.34 7.51
CA ARG A 137 15.64 11.91 8.76
C ARG A 137 14.24 12.47 8.62
N GLY A 138 13.83 12.86 7.40
CA GLY A 138 12.50 13.34 7.10
C GLY A 138 11.48 12.20 6.93
N PRO A 139 10.18 12.51 6.93
CA PRO A 139 9.11 11.52 7.02
C PRO A 139 8.74 10.85 5.68
N VAL A 140 9.63 10.86 4.69
CA VAL A 140 9.36 10.32 3.33
C VAL A 140 9.71 8.83 3.19
N ASN A 141 10.14 8.18 4.26
CA ASN A 141 10.47 6.76 4.22
C ASN A 141 9.21 5.87 4.15
N CYS A 142 9.39 4.67 3.64
CA CYS A 142 8.35 3.64 3.54
C CYS A 142 8.71 2.42 4.35
N GLY A 143 7.75 1.88 5.07
CA GLY A 143 7.86 0.51 5.57
C GLY A 143 7.77 -0.49 4.41
N PHE A 144 8.38 -1.66 4.56
CA PHE A 144 8.40 -2.66 3.49
C PHE A 144 7.00 -3.11 3.01
N PRO A 145 5.96 -3.24 3.88
CA PRO A 145 4.60 -3.55 3.42
C PRO A 145 4.00 -2.50 2.49
N GLN A 146 4.25 -1.20 2.72
CA GLN A 146 3.81 -0.13 1.82
C GLN A 146 4.54 -0.21 0.48
N THR A 147 5.83 -0.48 0.49
CA THR A 147 6.64 -0.69 -0.72
C THR A 147 6.10 -1.85 -1.56
N ILE A 148 5.82 -3.00 -0.94
CA ILE A 148 5.18 -4.13 -1.62
C ILE A 148 3.84 -3.70 -2.24
N SER A 149 3.05 -2.90 -1.53
CA SER A 149 1.75 -2.43 -2.03
C SER A 149 1.90 -1.55 -3.27
N ALA A 150 2.86 -0.62 -3.29
CA ALA A 150 3.15 0.22 -4.45
C ALA A 150 3.60 -0.60 -5.66
N VAL A 151 4.51 -1.56 -5.45
CA VAL A 151 4.97 -2.45 -6.52
C VAL A 151 3.80 -3.30 -7.08
N ARG A 152 2.90 -3.78 -6.22
CA ARG A 152 1.70 -4.50 -6.63
C ARG A 152 0.74 -3.63 -7.45
N VAL A 153 0.60 -2.35 -7.10
CA VAL A 153 -0.18 -1.40 -7.91
C VAL A 153 0.44 -1.25 -9.28
N ALA A 154 1.74 -0.96 -9.38
CA ALA A 154 2.43 -0.84 -10.66
C ALA A 154 2.36 -2.13 -11.49
N PHE A 155 2.55 -3.30 -10.86
CA PHE A 155 2.36 -4.60 -11.50
C PHE A 155 0.96 -4.71 -12.10
N LYS A 156 -0.08 -4.39 -11.33
CA LYS A 156 -1.47 -4.55 -11.77
C LYS A 156 -1.88 -3.56 -12.85
N LEU A 157 -1.25 -2.40 -12.93
CA LEU A 157 -1.44 -1.45 -14.04
C LEU A 157 -0.93 -2.01 -15.39
N LEU A 158 0.09 -2.88 -15.36
CA LEU A 158 0.76 -3.42 -16.54
C LEU A 158 0.31 -4.83 -16.90
N VAL A 159 -0.04 -5.64 -15.89
CA VAL A 159 -0.35 -7.06 -16.01
C VAL A 159 -1.82 -7.29 -15.65
N ASN A 160 -2.63 -7.64 -16.65
CA ASN A 160 -4.06 -7.92 -16.50
C ASN A 160 -4.85 -6.89 -15.67
N PRO A 161 -4.84 -5.58 -16.01
CA PRO A 161 -5.42 -4.52 -15.17
C PRO A 161 -6.92 -4.71 -14.89
N ASP A 162 -7.65 -5.30 -15.81
CA ASP A 162 -9.11 -5.49 -15.71
C ASP A 162 -9.53 -6.74 -14.89
N ARG A 163 -8.56 -7.53 -14.42
CA ARG A 163 -8.87 -8.73 -13.64
C ARG A 163 -8.95 -8.41 -12.13
N PRO A 164 -9.85 -9.05 -11.39
CA PRO A 164 -9.88 -8.94 -9.94
C PRO A 164 -8.55 -9.34 -9.29
N VAL A 165 -8.28 -8.80 -8.12
CA VAL A 165 -7.11 -9.13 -7.31
C VAL A 165 -7.50 -10.16 -6.25
N ASP A 166 -6.73 -11.24 -6.16
CA ASP A 166 -6.91 -12.30 -5.18
C ASP A 166 -5.55 -12.91 -4.74
N GLY A 167 -5.58 -14.03 -4.01
CA GLY A 167 -4.38 -14.69 -3.49
C GLY A 167 -3.47 -15.31 -4.55
N GLY A 168 -3.90 -15.45 -5.79
CA GLY A 168 -3.11 -15.94 -6.94
C GLY A 168 -2.35 -14.83 -7.67
N THR A 169 -2.90 -13.60 -7.66
CA THR A 169 -2.49 -12.49 -8.54
C THR A 169 -1.00 -12.15 -8.47
N PHE A 170 -0.40 -12.15 -7.29
CA PHE A 170 0.98 -11.65 -7.11
C PHE A 170 2.02 -12.75 -6.88
N LYS A 171 1.71 -14.02 -7.20
CA LYS A 171 2.65 -15.13 -6.99
C LYS A 171 3.82 -15.14 -7.96
N THR A 172 3.70 -14.43 -9.07
CA THR A 172 4.78 -14.25 -10.05
C THR A 172 5.68 -13.05 -9.72
N LEU A 173 5.34 -12.28 -8.69
CA LEU A 173 5.99 -11.03 -8.34
C LEU A 173 6.85 -11.17 -7.08
N THR A 174 8.13 -10.83 -7.20
CA THR A 174 9.06 -10.70 -6.09
C THR A 174 9.47 -9.24 -5.91
N VAL A 175 9.49 -8.76 -4.66
CA VAL A 175 9.95 -7.40 -4.32
C VAL A 175 11.17 -7.50 -3.42
N LYS A 176 12.23 -6.77 -3.77
CA LYS A 176 13.45 -6.67 -2.98
C LYS A 176 13.76 -5.21 -2.68
N ALA A 177 14.02 -4.91 -1.42
CA ALA A 177 14.50 -3.60 -0.97
C ALA A 177 15.49 -3.80 0.18
N PRO A 178 16.67 -3.18 0.13
CA PRO A 178 17.64 -3.26 1.22
C PRO A 178 17.05 -2.71 2.52
N GLU A 179 17.30 -3.39 3.63
CA GLU A 179 16.96 -2.86 4.95
C GLU A 179 17.65 -1.50 5.16
N ARG A 180 16.98 -0.60 5.87
CA ARG A 180 17.41 0.78 6.13
C ARG A 180 17.48 1.67 4.87
N SER A 181 16.91 1.22 3.75
CA SER A 181 16.61 2.11 2.61
C SER A 181 15.30 2.86 2.83
N ILE A 182 15.04 3.89 2.01
CA ILE A 182 13.75 4.62 2.02
C ILE A 182 12.54 3.73 1.73
N PHE A 183 12.74 2.53 1.18
CA PHE A 183 11.70 1.54 0.86
C PHE A 183 11.62 0.36 1.83
N HIS A 184 12.50 0.31 2.81
CA HIS A 184 12.50 -0.70 3.86
C HIS A 184 13.01 -0.08 5.16
N ALA A 185 12.40 1.03 5.53
CA ALA A 185 12.77 1.81 6.70
C ALA A 185 12.67 1.00 8.00
N GLN A 186 13.64 1.22 8.87
CA GLN A 186 13.74 0.65 10.21
C GLN A 186 13.61 1.76 11.25
N GLU A 187 13.13 1.43 12.43
CA GLU A 187 13.09 2.36 13.55
C GLU A 187 14.44 3.06 13.76
N PRO A 188 14.43 4.35 14.09
CA PRO A 188 13.30 5.24 14.39
C PRO A 188 12.82 6.07 13.20
N ALA A 189 13.06 5.66 11.95
CA ALA A 189 12.74 6.43 10.75
C ALA A 189 11.26 6.81 10.68
N ALA A 190 11.00 8.06 10.35
CA ALA A 190 9.65 8.62 10.18
C ALA A 190 9.09 8.26 8.80
N CYS A 191 7.78 7.98 8.73
CA CYS A 191 7.11 7.47 7.54
C CYS A 191 5.80 8.20 7.19
N GLN A 192 5.47 9.31 7.81
CA GLN A 192 4.18 9.99 7.65
C GLN A 192 3.86 10.38 6.21
N TRP A 193 4.87 10.78 5.44
CA TRP A 193 4.74 11.23 4.05
C TRP A 193 5.27 10.20 3.04
N TYR A 194 5.09 8.93 3.32
CA TYR A 194 5.49 7.83 2.44
C TYR A 194 4.88 7.88 1.04
N PHE A 195 3.78 8.62 0.86
CA PHE A 195 3.06 8.75 -0.42
C PHE A 195 3.95 9.24 -1.57
N SER A 196 4.78 10.25 -1.33
CA SER A 196 5.67 10.81 -2.37
C SER A 196 6.66 9.76 -2.87
N SER A 197 7.25 8.97 -1.97
CA SER A 197 8.16 7.88 -2.34
C SER A 197 7.43 6.76 -3.08
N LEU A 198 6.22 6.38 -2.64
CA LEU A 198 5.42 5.36 -3.32
C LEU A 198 4.91 5.82 -4.68
N GLY A 199 4.48 7.09 -4.80
CA GLY A 199 4.03 7.66 -6.07
C GLY A 199 5.13 7.61 -7.11
N LEU A 200 6.33 8.07 -6.76
CA LEU A 200 7.49 7.99 -7.65
C LEU A 200 7.84 6.53 -8.02
N LEU A 201 7.78 5.60 -7.06
CA LEU A 201 8.02 4.17 -7.34
C LEU A 201 7.01 3.59 -8.33
N ILE A 202 5.73 3.93 -8.18
CA ILE A 202 4.66 3.49 -9.09
C ILE A 202 4.92 3.99 -10.52
N ASP A 203 5.48 5.18 -10.70
CA ASP A 203 5.83 5.72 -12.03
C ASP A 203 7.11 5.12 -12.61
N LEU A 204 8.10 4.85 -11.77
CA LEU A 204 9.40 4.35 -12.22
C LEU A 204 9.34 2.90 -12.72
N ILE A 205 8.46 2.06 -12.18
CA ILE A 205 8.30 0.68 -12.65
C ILE A 205 7.79 0.61 -14.09
N PRO A 206 6.67 1.26 -14.47
CA PRO A 206 6.26 1.36 -15.86
C PRO A 206 7.31 2.00 -16.75
N ARG A 207 7.98 3.05 -16.28
CA ARG A 207 9.06 3.70 -17.04
C ARG A 207 10.20 2.74 -17.33
N ALA A 208 10.60 1.89 -16.40
CA ALA A 208 11.62 0.86 -16.64
C ALA A 208 11.17 -0.11 -17.73
N LEU A 209 9.91 -0.52 -17.72
CA LEU A 209 9.34 -1.47 -18.69
C LEU A 209 8.89 -0.84 -20.02
N ALA A 210 8.97 0.48 -20.19
CA ALA A 210 8.55 1.16 -21.42
C ALA A 210 9.17 0.59 -22.71
N PRO A 211 10.45 0.19 -22.75
CA PRO A 211 11.02 -0.45 -23.94
C PRO A 211 10.40 -1.80 -24.30
N ALA A 212 9.91 -2.55 -23.28
CA ALA A 212 9.28 -3.86 -23.47
C ALA A 212 7.77 -3.76 -23.71
N LEU A 213 7.13 -2.72 -23.21
CA LEU A 213 5.68 -2.55 -23.20
C LEU A 213 5.27 -1.15 -23.73
N PRO A 214 5.71 -0.72 -24.93
CA PRO A 214 5.49 0.65 -25.42
C PRO A 214 4.00 1.02 -25.53
N ASP A 215 3.13 0.05 -25.79
CA ASP A 215 1.69 0.27 -25.96
C ASP A 215 0.89 0.21 -24.65
N LYS A 216 1.53 -0.16 -23.54
CA LYS A 216 0.88 -0.31 -22.23
C LYS A 216 1.30 0.76 -21.21
N VAL A 217 2.40 1.44 -21.45
CA VAL A 217 2.94 2.44 -20.52
C VAL A 217 2.33 3.80 -20.80
N ALA A 218 1.71 4.38 -19.78
CA ALA A 218 1.22 5.76 -19.79
C ALA A 218 2.31 6.74 -19.35
N GLY A 219 2.08 8.03 -19.55
CA GLY A 219 2.88 9.08 -18.96
C GLY A 219 2.77 9.05 -17.42
N ALA A 220 3.83 9.53 -16.74
CA ALA A 220 3.85 9.62 -15.30
C ALA A 220 2.74 10.54 -14.76
N HIS A 221 2.28 10.25 -13.55
CA HIS A 221 1.39 11.13 -12.82
C HIS A 221 2.17 12.11 -11.92
N TYR A 222 1.48 12.94 -11.15
CA TYR A 222 2.12 13.91 -10.25
C TYR A 222 2.98 13.26 -9.14
N GLY A 223 2.68 12.03 -8.76
CA GLY A 223 3.47 11.28 -7.77
C GLY A 223 3.20 11.65 -6.32
N ASP A 224 2.13 12.39 -6.03
CA ASP A 224 1.76 12.77 -4.67
C ASP A 224 0.25 12.63 -4.46
N SER A 225 -0.17 12.62 -3.21
CA SER A 225 -1.58 12.44 -2.83
C SER A 225 -2.46 13.66 -3.06
N MET A 226 -1.90 14.82 -3.36
CA MET A 226 -2.64 16.08 -3.59
C MET A 226 -3.61 16.44 -2.46
N VAL A 227 -3.25 16.13 -1.21
CA VAL A 227 -4.12 16.41 -0.05
C VAL A 227 -4.07 17.88 0.31
N ILE A 228 -5.23 18.52 0.28
CA ILE A 228 -5.40 19.91 0.74
C ILE A 228 -6.21 19.89 2.03
N TYR A 229 -5.63 20.38 3.10
CA TYR A 229 -6.35 20.60 4.35
C TYR A 229 -6.83 22.06 4.40
N VAL A 230 -8.14 22.24 4.50
CA VAL A 230 -8.75 23.56 4.68
C VAL A 230 -9.35 23.61 6.07
N SER A 231 -8.81 24.46 6.95
CA SER A 231 -9.41 24.70 8.25
C SER A 231 -9.92 26.13 8.34
N ALA A 232 -11.10 26.29 8.88
CA ALA A 232 -11.73 27.59 9.04
C ALA A 232 -12.68 27.59 10.24
N THR A 233 -13.20 28.75 10.58
CA THR A 233 -14.29 28.90 11.56
C THR A 233 -15.58 29.16 10.82
N ASP A 234 -16.61 28.36 11.06
CA ASP A 234 -17.93 28.60 10.48
C ASP A 234 -18.67 29.67 11.29
N THR A 235 -18.56 30.90 10.83
CA THR A 235 -19.20 32.06 11.47
C THR A 235 -20.74 32.02 11.44
N ARG A 236 -21.34 31.16 10.60
CA ARG A 236 -22.78 30.99 10.49
C ARG A 236 -23.36 30.11 11.61
N ASN A 237 -22.51 29.27 12.20
CA ASN A 237 -22.89 28.27 13.21
C ASN A 237 -22.20 28.51 14.57
N GLY A 238 -21.98 29.78 14.97
CA GLY A 238 -21.43 30.09 16.28
C GLY A 238 -19.95 29.83 16.42
N ASP A 239 -19.18 30.15 15.39
CA ASP A 239 -17.71 30.04 15.37
C ASP A 239 -17.17 28.62 15.62
N ILE A 240 -17.88 27.61 15.12
CA ILE A 240 -17.43 26.23 15.21
C ILE A 240 -16.27 25.98 14.23
N PRO A 241 -15.11 25.53 14.72
CA PRO A 241 -14.01 25.14 13.83
C PRO A 241 -14.42 23.94 12.98
N PHE A 242 -14.05 23.96 11.70
CA PHE A 242 -14.15 22.78 10.83
C PHE A 242 -12.82 22.58 10.07
N LEU A 243 -12.61 21.35 9.67
CA LEU A 243 -11.53 20.91 8.78
C LEU A 243 -12.13 20.39 7.50
#